data_65b0c742a5dcc1cbe331d1b158c8d691
#
_entry.id   65b0c742a5dcc1cbe331d1b158c8d691
#
_cell.length_a   1.000
_cell.length_b   1.000
_cell.length_c   1.000
_cell.angle_alpha   90.00
_cell.angle_beta   90.00
_cell.angle_gamma   90.00
#
_symmetry.space_group_name_H-M   'P 1'
#
loop_
_entity.id
_entity.type
_entity.pdbx_description
1 polymer ?
#
loop_
_entity_poly.entity_id
_entity_poly.type
_entity_poly.pdbx_seq_one_letter_code
_entity_poly.pdbx_strand_id
1 'polypeptide(L)'
;SSYSRSKAAGEAEVLEHMPNAMIVRPSIVFGAEDQFFNRFASMARFGPILPIVGAETQFQPVFVDDVAWAVVLGATGAAVGGIYELAGPERDSFRGLMQRMLDVIQRRRLIIGLPMFVARLMATGFALANKLSFGLAPMPITRDQIHSLSVDNVSSGNCMGLADLQIEPTALESVLPDYLWPFRVSGQYADIKASAKNL
;
A
#
# COMPACT_ATOMS: atom_id res chain seq x y z
N SER A 1 -0.93 -17.26 1.61
CA SER A 1 -0.30 -17.13 0.28
C SER A 1 1.07 -17.81 0.27
N SER A 2 1.62 -18.09 -0.91
CA SER A 2 3.00 -18.62 -1.04
C SER A 2 4.01 -17.58 -0.55
N TYR A 3 3.75 -16.32 -0.84
CA TYR A 3 4.55 -15.20 -0.36
C TYR A 3 4.61 -15.15 1.17
N SER A 4 3.48 -15.21 1.86
CA SER A 4 3.46 -15.17 3.35
C SER A 4 4.21 -16.34 3.97
N ARG A 5 4.11 -17.55 3.38
CA ARG A 5 4.85 -18.72 3.87
C ARG A 5 6.37 -18.55 3.70
N SER A 6 6.82 -18.03 2.54
CA SER A 6 8.26 -17.82 2.31
C SER A 6 8.83 -16.74 3.24
N LYS A 7 8.05 -15.67 3.53
CA LYS A 7 8.46 -14.66 4.50
C LYS A 7 8.56 -15.22 5.93
N ALA A 8 7.56 -15.97 6.36
CA ALA A 8 7.57 -16.62 7.68
C ALA A 8 8.73 -17.62 7.83
N ALA A 9 9.02 -18.41 6.80
CA ALA A 9 10.17 -19.31 6.80
C ALA A 9 11.49 -18.54 6.88
N GLY A 10 11.63 -17.44 6.11
CA GLY A 10 12.84 -16.60 6.18
C GLY A 10 13.02 -15.91 7.54
N GLU A 11 11.94 -15.47 8.19
CA GLU A 11 12.02 -14.93 9.55
C GLU A 11 12.48 -16.00 10.56
N ALA A 12 11.93 -17.22 10.48
CA ALA A 12 12.32 -18.32 11.36
C ALA A 12 13.80 -18.67 11.20
N GLU A 13 14.28 -18.75 9.96
CA GLU A 13 15.69 -19.02 9.63
C GLU A 13 16.62 -17.92 10.17
N VAL A 14 16.25 -16.66 10.01
CA VAL A 14 17.03 -15.54 10.55
C VAL A 14 17.10 -15.61 12.08
N LEU A 15 15.97 -15.85 12.76
CA LEU A 15 15.94 -15.90 14.23
C LEU A 15 16.65 -17.13 14.79
N GLU A 16 16.72 -18.24 14.06
CA GLU A 16 17.49 -19.41 14.44
C GLU A 16 19.00 -19.11 14.46
N HIS A 17 19.51 -18.38 13.46
CA HIS A 17 20.93 -18.05 13.34
C HIS A 17 21.32 -16.75 14.07
N MET A 18 20.39 -15.83 14.21
CA MET A 18 20.56 -14.52 14.83
C MET A 18 19.39 -14.21 15.77
N PRO A 19 19.33 -14.78 16.98
CA PRO A 19 18.20 -14.62 17.91
C PRO A 19 17.88 -13.17 18.29
N ASN A 20 18.87 -12.28 18.20
CA ASN A 20 18.73 -10.86 18.48
C ASN A 20 18.52 -10.01 17.21
N ALA A 21 18.16 -10.61 16.08
CA ALA A 21 17.88 -9.86 14.87
C ALA A 21 16.64 -8.98 15.04
N MET A 22 16.68 -7.78 14.45
CA MET A 22 15.51 -6.94 14.29
C MET A 22 14.75 -7.39 13.04
N ILE A 23 13.52 -7.83 13.22
CA ILE A 23 12.60 -8.22 12.13
C ILE A 23 11.58 -7.09 11.92
N VAL A 24 11.59 -6.51 10.74
CA VAL A 24 10.68 -5.41 10.39
C VAL A 24 9.54 -5.93 9.51
N ARG A 25 8.31 -5.72 9.95
CA ARG A 25 7.07 -6.07 9.24
C ARG A 25 6.27 -4.80 8.93
N PRO A 26 6.59 -4.09 7.86
CA PRO A 26 5.83 -2.91 7.50
C PRO A 26 4.45 -3.29 6.94
N SER A 27 3.45 -2.46 7.22
CA SER A 27 2.18 -2.45 6.52
C SER A 27 2.39 -1.99 5.05
N ILE A 28 1.36 -1.56 4.34
CA ILE A 28 1.53 -0.98 3.01
C ILE A 28 2.42 0.26 3.12
N VAL A 29 3.58 0.21 2.46
CA VAL A 29 4.50 1.34 2.41
C VAL A 29 4.04 2.31 1.33
N PHE A 30 3.96 3.59 1.66
CA PHE A 30 3.65 4.66 0.72
C PHE A 30 4.75 5.71 0.62
N GLY A 31 4.81 6.42 -0.51
CA GLY A 31 5.80 7.45 -0.81
C GLY A 31 5.90 7.71 -2.30
N ALA A 32 6.84 8.56 -2.72
CA ALA A 32 6.94 9.03 -4.11
C ALA A 32 7.00 7.90 -5.16
N GLU A 33 7.61 6.78 -4.84
CA GLU A 33 7.82 5.63 -5.75
C GLU A 33 6.90 4.44 -5.43
N ASP A 34 5.86 4.63 -4.61
CA ASP A 34 4.98 3.53 -4.21
C ASP A 34 4.23 2.92 -5.41
N GLN A 35 3.92 1.63 -5.30
CA GLN A 35 3.13 0.90 -6.28
C GLN A 35 1.64 0.81 -5.90
N PHE A 36 1.25 1.42 -4.79
CA PHE A 36 -0.13 1.39 -4.31
C PHE A 36 -0.90 2.63 -4.77
N PHE A 37 -0.62 3.80 -4.21
CA PHE A 37 -1.33 5.03 -4.57
C PHE A 37 -1.04 5.48 -6.01
N ASN A 38 0.21 5.43 -6.47
CA ASN A 38 0.59 5.78 -7.83
C ASN A 38 -0.15 4.93 -8.87
N ARG A 39 -0.31 3.63 -8.63
CA ARG A 39 -1.03 2.72 -9.53
C ARG A 39 -2.51 3.09 -9.63
N PHE A 40 -3.20 3.27 -8.49
CA PHE A 40 -4.62 3.61 -8.48
C PHE A 40 -4.88 5.04 -8.98
N ALA A 41 -4.01 6.01 -8.67
CA ALA A 41 -4.04 7.34 -9.23
C ALA A 41 -3.89 7.33 -10.76
N SER A 42 -2.98 6.50 -11.29
CA SER A 42 -2.85 6.28 -12.73
C SER A 42 -4.13 5.69 -13.34
N MET A 43 -4.71 4.65 -12.73
CA MET A 43 -5.98 4.07 -13.19
C MET A 43 -7.12 5.10 -13.19
N ALA A 44 -7.19 5.97 -12.19
CA ALA A 44 -8.19 7.01 -12.08
C ALA A 44 -8.12 8.06 -13.21
N ARG A 45 -7.06 8.10 -14.03
CA ARG A 45 -6.96 8.97 -15.21
C ARG A 45 -7.81 8.50 -16.39
N PHE A 46 -8.00 7.18 -16.53
CA PHE A 46 -8.52 6.60 -17.77
C PHE A 46 -10.03 6.37 -17.81
N GLY A 47 -10.74 6.46 -16.67
CA GLY A 47 -12.17 6.18 -16.70
C GLY A 47 -12.94 6.78 -15.52
N PRO A 48 -14.28 6.75 -15.59
CA PRO A 48 -15.14 7.27 -14.53
C PRO A 48 -15.26 6.30 -13.33
N ILE A 49 -14.81 5.07 -13.48
CA ILE A 49 -14.94 3.99 -12.50
C ILE A 49 -13.56 3.54 -12.04
N LEU A 50 -13.41 3.37 -10.73
CA LEU A 50 -12.23 2.76 -10.09
C LEU A 50 -12.65 1.42 -9.45
N PRO A 51 -12.42 0.29 -10.14
CA PRO A 51 -12.74 -1.01 -9.58
C PRO A 51 -11.67 -1.43 -8.57
N ILE A 52 -12.09 -1.86 -7.40
CA ILE A 52 -11.21 -2.37 -6.34
C ILE A 52 -11.72 -3.70 -5.80
N VAL A 53 -10.82 -4.56 -5.35
CA VAL A 53 -11.12 -5.85 -4.72
C VAL A 53 -10.81 -5.75 -3.25
N GLY A 54 -11.69 -6.24 -2.37
CA GLY A 54 -11.49 -6.11 -0.92
C GLY A 54 -11.71 -4.68 -0.42
N ALA A 55 -12.77 -4.01 -0.89
CA ALA A 55 -13.05 -2.60 -0.60
C ALA A 55 -13.11 -2.28 0.90
N GLU A 56 -13.51 -3.24 1.72
CA GLU A 56 -13.68 -3.08 3.18
C GLU A 56 -12.47 -3.60 3.98
N THR A 57 -11.47 -4.19 3.31
CA THR A 57 -10.22 -4.63 3.95
C THR A 57 -9.51 -3.42 4.56
N GLN A 58 -9.09 -3.58 5.81
CA GLN A 58 -8.45 -2.52 6.57
C GLN A 58 -6.96 -2.48 6.31
N PHE A 59 -6.45 -1.28 6.13
CA PHE A 59 -5.02 -1.00 5.96
C PHE A 59 -4.57 0.09 6.92
N GLN A 60 -3.30 0.06 7.25
CA GLN A 60 -2.66 1.08 8.09
C GLN A 60 -1.33 1.49 7.44
N PRO A 61 -1.39 2.28 6.34
CA PRO A 61 -0.22 2.62 5.54
C PRO A 61 0.87 3.30 6.36
N VAL A 62 2.12 3.00 6.06
CA VAL A 62 3.30 3.57 6.70
C VAL A 62 4.17 4.32 5.69
N PHE A 63 4.69 5.48 6.06
CA PHE A 63 5.55 6.28 5.20
C PHE A 63 6.92 5.60 5.01
N VAL A 64 7.44 5.68 3.78
CA VAL A 64 8.68 5.00 3.41
C VAL A 64 9.88 5.48 4.23
N ASP A 65 9.97 6.77 4.56
CA ASP A 65 11.10 7.31 5.31
C ASP A 65 11.04 6.88 6.79
N ASP A 66 9.83 6.71 7.37
CA ASP A 66 9.68 6.14 8.72
C ASP A 66 10.20 4.70 8.77
N VAL A 67 9.90 3.91 7.72
CA VAL A 67 10.43 2.55 7.59
C VAL A 67 11.95 2.55 7.40
N ALA A 68 12.47 3.44 6.55
CA ALA A 68 13.90 3.57 6.31
C ALA A 68 14.65 3.94 7.61
N TRP A 69 14.08 4.87 8.39
CA TRP A 69 14.67 5.28 9.66
C TRP A 69 14.68 4.14 10.68
N ALA A 70 13.61 3.34 10.75
CA ALA A 70 13.57 2.14 11.58
C ALA A 70 14.68 1.14 11.19
N VAL A 71 14.90 0.92 9.88
CA VAL A 71 15.97 0.05 9.38
C VAL A 71 17.35 0.59 9.74
N VAL A 72 17.57 1.91 9.66
CA VAL A 72 18.84 2.55 10.07
C VAL A 72 19.10 2.32 11.55
N LEU A 73 18.10 2.49 12.43
CA LEU A 73 18.25 2.25 13.86
C LEU A 73 18.62 0.78 14.15
N GLY A 74 18.02 -0.17 13.42
CA GLY A 74 18.38 -1.58 13.52
C GLY A 74 19.80 -1.86 13.04
N ALA A 75 20.19 -1.32 11.89
CA ALA A 75 21.50 -1.53 11.28
C ALA A 75 22.65 -0.92 12.09
N THR A 76 22.40 0.18 12.79
CA THR A 76 23.39 0.87 13.66
C THR A 76 23.45 0.30 15.08
N GLY A 77 22.57 -0.65 15.43
CA GLY A 77 22.49 -1.23 16.77
C GLY A 77 21.83 -0.28 17.80
N ALA A 78 21.17 0.77 17.35
CA ALA A 78 20.43 1.68 18.22
C ALA A 78 19.05 1.11 18.63
N ALA A 79 18.49 0.17 17.85
CA ALA A 79 17.28 -0.55 18.20
C ALA A 79 17.60 -1.93 18.81
N VAL A 80 16.80 -2.37 19.76
CA VAL A 80 16.90 -3.73 20.30
C VAL A 80 16.36 -4.75 19.32
N GLY A 81 16.87 -5.99 19.36
CA GLY A 81 16.34 -7.08 18.54
C GLY A 81 14.91 -7.42 18.90
N GLY A 82 14.16 -7.92 17.92
CA GLY A 82 12.77 -8.32 18.08
C GLY A 82 11.93 -8.05 16.84
N ILE A 83 10.62 -8.27 16.95
CA ILE A 83 9.67 -8.08 15.84
C ILE A 83 9.02 -6.71 15.96
N TYR A 84 9.09 -5.92 14.90
CA TYR A 84 8.51 -4.58 14.78
C TYR A 84 7.45 -4.56 13.68
N GLU A 85 6.21 -4.30 14.04
CA GLU A 85 5.12 -4.03 13.10
C GLU A 85 5.05 -2.53 12.83
N LEU A 86 5.54 -2.10 11.66
CA LEU A 86 5.57 -0.69 11.32
C LEU A 86 4.29 -0.30 10.58
N ALA A 87 3.50 0.55 11.22
CA ALA A 87 2.23 1.05 10.70
C ALA A 87 2.12 2.55 10.95
N GLY A 88 1.48 3.26 10.03
CA GLY A 88 1.23 4.70 10.16
C GLY A 88 0.13 5.02 11.19
N PRO A 89 -0.19 6.31 11.36
CA PRO A 89 -1.15 6.72 12.39
C PRO A 89 -2.60 6.42 12.00
N GLU A 90 -2.92 6.40 10.69
CA GLU A 90 -4.29 6.19 10.22
C GLU A 90 -4.56 4.74 9.87
N ARG A 91 -5.71 4.25 10.33
CA ARG A 91 -6.31 3.01 9.89
C ARG A 91 -7.57 3.31 9.08
N ASP A 92 -7.66 2.80 7.87
CA ASP A 92 -8.80 3.02 7.00
C ASP A 92 -9.08 1.80 6.11
N SER A 93 -10.30 1.72 5.58
CA SER A 93 -10.64 0.71 4.57
C SER A 93 -9.95 1.01 3.24
N PHE A 94 -9.81 -0.01 2.40
CA PHE A 94 -9.26 0.22 1.05
C PHE A 94 -10.09 1.26 0.27
N ARG A 95 -11.41 1.24 0.42
CA ARG A 95 -12.31 2.26 -0.14
C ARG A 95 -11.97 3.65 0.39
N GLY A 96 -11.79 3.80 1.71
CA GLY A 96 -11.45 5.07 2.34
C GLY A 96 -10.12 5.62 1.84
N LEU A 97 -9.08 4.78 1.77
CA LEU A 97 -7.78 5.17 1.19
C LEU A 97 -7.90 5.64 -0.26
N MET A 98 -8.71 4.95 -1.08
CA MET A 98 -8.95 5.37 -2.46
C MET A 98 -9.72 6.69 -2.54
N GLN A 99 -10.66 6.94 -1.63
CA GLN A 99 -11.35 8.22 -1.57
C GLN A 99 -10.38 9.36 -1.23
N ARG A 100 -9.54 9.20 -0.18
CA ARG A 100 -8.49 10.17 0.16
C ARG A 100 -7.57 10.47 -1.03
N MET A 101 -7.10 9.42 -1.71
CA MET A 101 -6.29 9.57 -2.93
C MET A 101 -7.03 10.37 -4.02
N LEU A 102 -8.32 10.06 -4.28
CA LEU A 102 -9.12 10.77 -5.28
C LEU A 102 -9.30 12.24 -4.92
N ASP A 103 -9.46 12.57 -3.64
CA ASP A 103 -9.57 13.95 -3.16
C ASP A 103 -8.25 14.71 -3.39
N VAL A 104 -7.11 14.09 -3.10
CA VAL A 104 -5.77 14.67 -3.36
C VAL A 104 -5.56 14.95 -4.85
N ILE A 105 -5.92 14.00 -5.74
CA ILE A 105 -5.75 14.19 -7.18
C ILE A 105 -6.92 14.98 -7.82
N GLN A 106 -7.88 15.44 -7.03
CA GLN A 106 -9.04 16.24 -7.44
C GLN A 106 -9.84 15.57 -8.58
N ARG A 107 -10.04 14.25 -8.48
CA ARG A 107 -10.83 13.49 -9.46
C ARG A 107 -12.01 12.80 -8.80
N ARG A 108 -13.20 13.00 -9.38
CA ARG A 108 -14.41 12.30 -8.96
C ARG A 108 -14.53 10.99 -9.75
N ARG A 109 -14.42 9.85 -9.07
CA ARG A 109 -14.55 8.51 -9.65
C ARG A 109 -15.49 7.67 -8.80
N LEU A 110 -16.28 6.83 -9.45
CA LEU A 110 -17.12 5.88 -8.76
C LEU A 110 -16.25 4.67 -8.33
N ILE A 111 -16.05 4.51 -7.04
CA ILE A 111 -15.32 3.35 -6.49
C ILE A 111 -16.29 2.17 -6.43
N ILE A 112 -16.01 1.13 -7.20
CA ILE A 112 -16.81 -0.09 -7.23
C ILE A 112 -16.01 -1.22 -6.57
N GLY A 113 -16.54 -1.73 -5.42
CA GLY A 113 -16.01 -2.92 -4.77
C GLY A 113 -16.40 -4.18 -5.56
N LEU A 114 -15.42 -4.86 -6.13
CA LEU A 114 -15.64 -6.12 -6.81
C LEU A 114 -15.71 -7.28 -5.79
N PRO A 115 -16.74 -8.13 -5.86
CA PRO A 115 -16.80 -9.33 -5.04
C PRO A 115 -15.59 -10.24 -5.29
N MET A 116 -15.11 -10.90 -4.24
CA MET A 116 -13.90 -11.73 -4.28
C MET A 116 -13.98 -12.86 -5.32
N PHE A 117 -15.19 -13.41 -5.57
CA PHE A 117 -15.35 -14.45 -6.59
C PHE A 117 -15.13 -13.91 -8.01
N VAL A 118 -15.54 -12.68 -8.30
CA VAL A 118 -15.30 -12.01 -9.59
C VAL A 118 -13.79 -11.82 -9.81
N ALA A 119 -13.10 -11.33 -8.79
CA ALA A 119 -11.65 -11.15 -8.83
C ALA A 119 -10.91 -12.48 -9.09
N ARG A 120 -11.34 -13.59 -8.43
CA ARG A 120 -10.78 -14.92 -8.64
C ARG A 120 -11.03 -15.43 -10.06
N LEU A 121 -12.21 -15.18 -10.60
CA LEU A 121 -12.55 -15.55 -11.99
C LEU A 121 -11.69 -14.79 -12.99
N MET A 122 -11.55 -13.46 -12.80
CA MET A 122 -10.69 -12.62 -13.62
C MET A 122 -9.22 -13.08 -13.56
N ALA A 123 -8.67 -13.31 -12.37
CA ALA A 123 -7.29 -13.80 -12.22
C ALA A 123 -7.07 -15.16 -12.90
N THR A 124 -8.08 -16.03 -12.87
CA THR A 124 -8.03 -17.32 -13.57
C THR A 124 -8.02 -17.13 -15.09
N GLY A 125 -8.87 -16.23 -15.61
CA GLY A 125 -8.91 -15.87 -17.02
C GLY A 125 -7.59 -15.28 -17.51
N PHE A 126 -7.01 -14.33 -16.77
CA PHE A 126 -5.70 -13.75 -17.08
C PHE A 126 -4.57 -14.78 -17.03
N ALA A 127 -4.58 -15.69 -16.05
CA ALA A 127 -3.59 -16.76 -15.96
C ALA A 127 -3.68 -17.72 -17.15
N LEU A 128 -4.90 -18.05 -17.63
CA LEU A 128 -5.10 -18.87 -18.82
C LEU A 128 -4.64 -18.14 -20.07
N ALA A 129 -5.02 -16.87 -20.24
CA ALA A 129 -4.59 -16.05 -21.37
C ALA A 129 -3.06 -15.91 -21.42
N ASN A 130 -2.41 -15.70 -20.26
CA ASN A 130 -0.95 -15.63 -20.17
C ASN A 130 -0.31 -16.97 -20.57
N LYS A 131 -0.87 -18.10 -20.12
CA LYS A 131 -0.39 -19.43 -20.49
C LYS A 131 -0.54 -19.70 -22.01
N LEU A 132 -1.67 -19.31 -22.60
CA LEU A 132 -1.93 -19.48 -24.04
C LEU A 132 -1.08 -18.56 -24.90
N SER A 133 -0.70 -17.38 -24.40
CA SER A 133 0.17 -16.41 -25.08
C SER A 133 1.66 -16.61 -24.80
N PHE A 134 2.07 -17.74 -24.22
CA PHE A 134 3.47 -18.03 -23.86
C PHE A 134 4.09 -16.94 -22.96
N GLY A 135 3.29 -16.34 -22.08
CA GLY A 135 3.76 -15.32 -21.14
C GLY A 135 3.70 -13.88 -21.65
N LEU A 136 3.22 -13.63 -22.85
CA LEU A 136 3.12 -12.28 -23.44
C LEU A 136 1.92 -11.48 -22.93
N ALA A 137 0.86 -12.14 -22.43
CA ALA A 137 -0.31 -11.44 -21.91
C ALA A 137 -0.01 -10.87 -20.52
N PRO A 138 -0.28 -9.57 -20.24
CA PRO A 138 -0.08 -8.98 -18.93
C PRO A 138 -1.01 -9.62 -17.89
N MET A 139 -0.49 -9.90 -16.70
CA MET A 139 -1.29 -10.35 -15.55
C MET A 139 -1.49 -9.18 -14.60
N PRO A 140 -2.56 -8.39 -14.73
CA PRO A 140 -2.79 -7.20 -13.92
C PRO A 140 -3.06 -7.52 -12.45
N ILE A 141 -3.54 -8.75 -12.16
CA ILE A 141 -3.81 -9.22 -10.81
C ILE A 141 -3.52 -10.72 -10.68
N THR A 142 -2.83 -11.11 -9.62
CA THR A 142 -2.52 -12.51 -9.33
C THR A 142 -3.43 -13.06 -8.24
N ARG A 143 -3.58 -14.39 -8.17
CA ARG A 143 -4.34 -15.04 -7.10
C ARG A 143 -3.78 -14.75 -5.70
N ASP A 144 -2.47 -14.63 -5.57
CA ASP A 144 -1.79 -14.31 -4.32
C ASP A 144 -2.10 -12.87 -3.87
N GLN A 145 -2.13 -11.91 -4.81
CA GLN A 145 -2.54 -10.53 -4.53
C GLN A 145 -4.00 -10.45 -4.07
N ILE A 146 -4.91 -11.21 -4.69
CA ILE A 146 -6.32 -11.27 -4.27
C ILE A 146 -6.42 -11.80 -2.84
N HIS A 147 -5.65 -12.82 -2.49
CA HIS A 147 -5.63 -13.34 -1.12
C HIS A 147 -5.11 -12.28 -0.14
N SER A 148 -4.05 -11.56 -0.48
CA SER A 148 -3.50 -10.48 0.37
C SER A 148 -4.51 -9.34 0.58
N LEU A 149 -5.32 -9.03 -0.44
CA LEU A 149 -6.39 -8.03 -0.34
C LEU A 149 -7.63 -8.51 0.45
N SER A 150 -7.68 -9.76 0.88
CA SER A 150 -8.79 -10.31 1.68
C SER A 150 -8.49 -10.36 3.18
N VAL A 151 -7.31 -9.97 3.60
CA VAL A 151 -6.86 -9.98 4.99
C VAL A 151 -6.44 -8.58 5.38
N ASP A 152 -6.87 -8.13 6.54
CA ASP A 152 -6.50 -6.82 7.06
C ASP A 152 -4.98 -6.72 7.21
N ASN A 153 -4.44 -5.58 6.81
CA ASN A 153 -3.03 -5.26 6.91
C ASN A 153 -2.86 -4.05 7.86
N VAL A 154 -3.00 -4.35 9.13
CA VAL A 154 -2.92 -3.39 10.23
C VAL A 154 -2.01 -3.96 11.32
N SER A 155 -1.44 -3.10 12.14
CA SER A 155 -0.67 -3.54 13.31
C SER A 155 -1.57 -4.35 14.26
N SER A 156 -1.04 -5.46 14.75
CA SER A 156 -1.72 -6.31 15.73
C SER A 156 -1.75 -5.71 17.14
N GLY A 157 -0.87 -4.75 17.41
CA GLY A 157 -0.65 -4.19 18.74
C GLY A 157 0.09 -5.11 19.72
N ASN A 158 0.52 -6.29 19.29
CA ASN A 158 1.21 -7.28 20.12
C ASN A 158 2.73 -7.27 19.93
N CYS A 159 3.22 -6.53 18.94
CA CYS A 159 4.64 -6.38 18.63
C CYS A 159 5.08 -4.94 18.90
N MET A 160 6.38 -4.72 18.94
CA MET A 160 6.95 -3.37 18.95
C MET A 160 6.57 -2.63 17.66
N GLY A 161 6.54 -1.29 17.72
CA GLY A 161 6.18 -0.44 16.60
C GLY A 161 7.10 0.76 16.46
N LEU A 162 6.68 1.77 15.65
CA LEU A 162 7.44 3.01 15.46
C LEU A 162 7.64 3.78 16.77
N ALA A 163 6.66 3.75 17.69
CA ALA A 163 6.75 4.42 18.98
C ALA A 163 7.89 3.86 19.85
N ASP A 164 8.15 2.56 19.82
CA ASP A 164 9.25 1.93 20.57
C ASP A 164 10.63 2.34 20.02
N LEU A 165 10.67 2.80 18.76
CA LEU A 165 11.84 3.36 18.09
C LEU A 165 11.93 4.89 18.23
N GLN A 166 10.99 5.51 18.97
CA GLN A 166 10.86 6.96 19.09
C GLN A 166 10.67 7.68 17.74
N ILE A 167 10.05 6.98 16.78
CA ILE A 167 9.69 7.52 15.47
C ILE A 167 8.22 7.93 15.55
N GLU A 168 7.95 9.22 15.32
CA GLU A 168 6.58 9.71 15.17
C GLU A 168 6.08 9.36 13.77
N PRO A 169 4.99 8.56 13.65
CA PRO A 169 4.54 8.11 12.35
C PRO A 169 3.96 9.26 11.50
N THR A 170 4.38 9.32 10.25
CA THR A 170 3.99 10.37 9.29
C THR A 170 2.60 10.11 8.74
N ALA A 171 1.72 11.13 8.77
CA ALA A 171 0.35 11.05 8.28
C ALA A 171 0.26 11.04 6.74
N LEU A 172 -0.73 10.34 6.19
CA LEU A 172 -0.99 10.28 4.74
C LEU A 172 -1.19 11.66 4.12
N GLU A 173 -1.97 12.51 4.79
CA GLU A 173 -2.34 13.83 4.31
C GLU A 173 -1.14 14.76 4.12
N SER A 174 -0.07 14.56 4.85
CA SER A 174 1.15 15.37 4.74
C SER A 174 2.02 15.01 3.54
N VAL A 175 1.90 13.80 3.01
CA VAL A 175 2.81 13.28 1.97
C VAL A 175 2.13 13.07 0.62
N LEU A 176 0.89 12.54 0.60
CA LEU A 176 0.19 12.24 -0.66
C LEU A 176 0.13 13.42 -1.65
N PRO A 177 -0.12 14.68 -1.20
CA PRO A 177 -0.16 15.82 -2.11
C PRO A 177 1.15 16.09 -2.83
N ASP A 178 2.30 15.76 -2.21
CA ASP A 178 3.63 16.10 -2.70
C ASP A 178 4.04 15.27 -3.92
N TYR A 179 3.53 14.05 -4.07
CA TYR A 179 3.90 13.20 -5.21
C TYR A 179 2.71 12.79 -6.10
N LEU A 180 1.44 12.95 -5.66
CA LEU A 180 0.27 12.63 -6.47
C LEU A 180 -0.23 13.79 -7.33
N TRP A 181 0.33 14.99 -7.21
CA TRP A 181 -0.06 16.15 -8.03
C TRP A 181 0.00 15.91 -9.55
N PRO A 182 0.91 15.06 -10.13
CA PRO A 182 0.93 14.81 -11.57
C PRO A 182 -0.34 14.12 -12.09
N PHE A 183 -1.11 13.49 -11.18
CA PHE A 183 -2.37 12.83 -11.51
C PHE A 183 -3.60 13.76 -11.47
N ARG A 184 -3.44 15.00 -10.96
CA ARG A 184 -4.49 16.04 -10.97
C ARG A 184 -4.86 16.41 -12.41
N VAL A 185 -6.12 16.86 -12.61
CA VAL A 185 -6.61 17.29 -13.94
C VAL A 185 -5.79 18.44 -14.52
N SER A 186 -5.35 19.37 -13.68
CA SER A 186 -4.58 20.56 -14.07
C SER A 186 -3.09 20.47 -13.66
N GLY A 187 -2.62 19.29 -13.23
CA GLY A 187 -1.27 19.12 -12.73
C GLY A 187 -0.97 20.07 -11.56
N GLN A 188 0.22 20.65 -11.53
CA GLN A 188 0.64 21.61 -10.51
C GLN A 188 -0.15 22.95 -10.50
N TYR A 189 -0.87 23.25 -11.58
CA TYR A 189 -1.65 24.48 -11.71
C TYR A 189 -3.11 24.35 -11.22
N ALA A 190 -3.47 23.24 -10.59
CA ALA A 190 -4.84 22.99 -10.13
C ALA A 190 -5.31 24.05 -9.13
N ASP A 191 -4.45 24.42 -8.19
CA ASP A 191 -4.77 25.40 -7.13
C ASP A 191 -4.91 26.82 -7.68
N ILE A 192 -4.08 27.20 -8.68
CA ILE A 192 -4.19 28.48 -9.39
C ILE A 192 -5.52 28.58 -10.14
N LYS A 193 -5.94 27.51 -10.82
CA LYS A 193 -7.23 27.49 -11.52
C LYS A 193 -8.42 27.50 -10.56
N ALA A 194 -8.31 26.89 -9.39
CA ALA A 194 -9.34 26.95 -8.36
C ALA A 194 -9.52 28.36 -7.81
N SER A 195 -8.40 29.07 -7.53
CA SER A 195 -8.40 30.44 -7.05
C SER A 195 -8.99 31.41 -8.10
N ALA A 196 -8.64 31.22 -9.38
CA ALA A 196 -9.15 32.09 -10.47
C ALA A 196 -10.66 31.93 -10.78
N LYS A 197 -11.30 30.86 -10.32
CA LYS A 197 -12.77 30.68 -10.46
C LYS A 197 -13.57 31.37 -9.36
N ASN A 198 -12.91 31.79 -8.29
CA ASN A 198 -13.53 32.45 -7.14
C ASN A 198 -13.34 34.00 -7.18
N LEU A 199 -12.77 34.52 -8.27
CA LEU A 199 -12.71 35.93 -8.65
C LEU A 199 -13.73 36.26 -9.71
#